data_8afdfa46786059c48871acdad0eb5b28
#
_entry.id   8afdfa46786059c48871acdad0eb5b28
#
_cell.length_a   1.000
_cell.length_b   1.000
_cell.length_c   1.000
_cell.angle_alpha   90.00
_cell.angle_beta   90.00
_cell.angle_gamma   90.00
#
_symmetry.space_group_name_H-M   'P 1'
#
loop_
_entity.id
_entity.type
_entity.pdbx_description
1 polymer ?
#
loop_
_entity_poly.entity_id
_entity_poly.type
_entity_poly.pdbx_seq_one_letter_code
_entity_poly.pdbx_strand_id
1 'polypeptide(L)'
;GRAIVNSPEFDGYSGLRNTFFKDNGKPVETRLRMFLERAFRSPVENAVLKRYAAFHAVEQKRTGSYTQAMKSVVAAVLASPKFIYVVESKDGVGKMAPASDYELAQRLALFLWSSIPDESLMAAVRKGELRNAEVLEAQVRRMLNDHRSRALSENFARQWLRLDQLTTAVPDFDRFQVYYSRIGCEQWKFGLQTMVEPLLLFESVQVEDRSIMLFVDSNYSYRSDELQAWYTSPESPFESKENRNRFSTHTQNFHKRILHSRREGGVITTAAVLTMTATPLRTSPIKRGAWVAATIFNDPPPPPPDVVPEIEADDATIEAKGLTIRERLKQHATDQTCASCHARIDPLGFALESFDPIGRWCEKYTSGLPIDSSGKLFGEAEFKDIEAFKDAILERPEKFMRAFSEHLLSYALGRELKITDKPSIDKIT
;
A
#
# COMPACT_ATOMS: atom_id res chain seq x y z
N GLY A 1 22.54 16.42 -1.46
CA GLY A 1 22.13 17.79 -1.83
C GLY A 1 22.88 18.32 -3.04
N ARG A 2 24.24 18.38 -3.00
CA ARG A 2 25.05 18.95 -4.12
C ARG A 2 24.86 18.20 -5.43
N ALA A 3 24.85 16.88 -5.42
CA ALA A 3 24.63 16.09 -6.63
C ALA A 3 23.29 16.41 -7.29
N ILE A 4 22.23 16.58 -6.49
CA ILE A 4 20.88 16.91 -6.99
C ILE A 4 20.87 18.29 -7.66
N VAL A 5 21.33 19.33 -6.98
CA VAL A 5 21.23 20.72 -7.49
C VAL A 5 22.16 21.03 -8.67
N ASN A 6 23.16 20.18 -8.91
CA ASN A 6 24.11 20.30 -10.01
C ASN A 6 23.81 19.33 -11.16
N SER A 7 22.76 18.51 -11.07
CA SER A 7 22.38 17.69 -12.21
C SER A 7 21.83 18.56 -13.35
N PRO A 8 22.07 18.19 -14.61
CA PRO A 8 21.56 18.94 -15.77
C PRO A 8 20.05 19.13 -15.76
N GLU A 9 19.32 18.14 -15.24
CA GLU A 9 17.86 18.10 -15.19
C GLU A 9 17.28 19.01 -14.11
N PHE A 10 18.05 19.34 -13.05
CA PHE A 10 17.56 20.12 -11.92
C PHE A 10 16.96 21.46 -12.35
N ASP A 11 17.63 22.16 -13.29
CA ASP A 11 17.16 23.45 -13.78
C ASP A 11 15.86 23.34 -14.59
N GLY A 12 15.63 22.20 -15.23
CA GLY A 12 14.38 21.91 -15.96
C GLY A 12 13.21 21.61 -15.03
N TYR A 13 13.44 20.80 -13.98
CA TYR A 13 12.41 20.36 -13.05
C TYR A 13 12.09 21.39 -11.97
N SER A 14 13.01 22.29 -11.64
CA SER A 14 12.90 23.10 -10.44
C SER A 14 11.82 24.17 -10.47
N GLY A 15 11.04 24.38 -11.49
CA GLY A 15 9.95 25.38 -11.55
C GLY A 15 10.30 26.79 -10.96
N LEU A 16 11.36 26.83 -10.15
CA LEU A 16 11.90 28.01 -9.46
C LEU A 16 12.97 28.74 -10.28
N ARG A 17 13.30 28.18 -11.44
CA ARG A 17 14.41 28.65 -12.29
C ARG A 17 14.39 30.16 -12.57
N ASN A 18 13.19 30.72 -12.79
CA ASN A 18 13.04 32.13 -13.19
C ASN A 18 12.87 33.09 -12.01
N THR A 19 12.42 32.61 -10.84
CA THR A 19 12.07 33.48 -9.71
C THR A 19 13.00 33.31 -8.52
N PHE A 20 13.51 32.12 -8.26
CA PHE A 20 14.33 31.82 -7.08
C PHE A 20 15.84 31.90 -7.37
N PHE A 21 16.29 31.36 -8.49
CA PHE A 21 17.71 31.26 -8.81
C PHE A 21 18.28 32.45 -9.56
N LYS A 22 17.46 33.39 -10.07
CA LYS A 22 17.93 34.63 -10.71
C LYS A 22 17.87 35.77 -9.73
N ASP A 23 18.90 36.62 -9.75
CA ASP A 23 18.85 37.91 -9.07
C ASP A 23 17.79 38.80 -9.74
N ASN A 24 16.83 39.25 -8.95
CA ASN A 24 15.73 40.12 -9.40
C ASN A 24 15.64 41.39 -8.54
N GLY A 25 16.72 41.75 -7.84
CA GLY A 25 16.78 42.92 -6.99
C GLY A 25 16.02 42.82 -5.66
N LYS A 26 15.30 41.74 -5.39
CA LYS A 26 14.64 41.56 -4.09
C LYS A 26 15.64 41.07 -3.04
N PRO A 27 15.50 41.50 -1.76
CA PRO A 27 16.36 41.03 -0.68
C PRO A 27 16.44 39.52 -0.61
N VAL A 28 17.65 38.97 -0.52
CA VAL A 28 17.89 37.51 -0.42
C VAL A 28 17.12 36.90 0.76
N GLU A 29 17.06 37.58 1.90
CA GLU A 29 16.37 37.12 3.10
C GLU A 29 14.87 36.90 2.87
N THR A 30 14.21 37.79 2.13
CA THR A 30 12.79 37.64 1.81
C THR A 30 12.52 36.34 1.01
N ARG A 31 13.40 36.09 0.05
CA ARG A 31 13.31 34.89 -0.82
C ARG A 31 13.64 33.61 -0.07
N LEU A 32 14.70 33.68 0.75
CA LEU A 32 15.08 32.54 1.59
C LEU A 32 14.05 32.23 2.65
N ARG A 33 13.38 33.20 3.24
CA ARG A 33 12.31 32.97 4.22
C ARG A 33 11.20 32.11 3.62
N MET A 34 10.63 32.50 2.49
CA MET A 34 9.56 31.75 1.82
C MET A 34 10.01 30.35 1.46
N PHE A 35 11.22 30.18 0.96
CA PHE A 35 11.77 28.87 0.60
C PHE A 35 11.99 27.99 1.83
N LEU A 36 12.60 28.53 2.88
CA LEU A 36 12.91 27.79 4.11
C LEU A 36 11.64 27.39 4.86
N GLU A 37 10.63 28.27 4.94
CA GLU A 37 9.33 27.97 5.56
C GLU A 37 8.63 26.82 4.83
N ARG A 38 8.69 26.81 3.50
CA ARG A 38 8.17 25.72 2.68
C ARG A 38 8.98 24.42 2.84
N ALA A 39 10.30 24.51 2.82
CA ALA A 39 11.19 23.37 2.92
C ALA A 39 11.17 22.72 4.30
N PHE A 40 11.08 23.53 5.38
CA PHE A 40 11.03 23.06 6.76
C PHE A 40 9.60 22.88 7.28
N ARG A 41 8.61 23.26 6.45
CA ARG A 41 7.18 23.08 6.76
C ARG A 41 6.76 23.74 8.09
N SER A 42 7.46 24.78 8.49
CA SER A 42 7.27 25.50 9.74
C SER A 42 7.78 26.93 9.62
N PRO A 43 7.33 27.85 10.52
CA PRO A 43 7.91 29.18 10.60
C PRO A 43 9.42 29.11 10.82
N VAL A 44 10.15 30.04 10.20
CA VAL A 44 11.61 30.09 10.30
C VAL A 44 12.05 31.23 11.22
N GLU A 45 12.75 30.85 12.27
CA GLU A 45 13.37 31.81 13.21
C GLU A 45 14.35 32.74 12.49
N ASN A 46 14.42 34.03 12.92
CA ASN A 46 15.30 35.01 12.33
C ASN A 46 16.79 34.60 12.38
N ALA A 47 17.20 33.89 13.45
CA ALA A 47 18.55 33.38 13.57
C ALA A 47 18.90 32.37 12.48
N VAL A 48 17.97 31.44 12.17
CA VAL A 48 18.13 30.49 11.09
C VAL A 48 18.18 31.16 9.74
N LEU A 49 17.26 32.11 9.48
CA LEU A 49 17.24 32.87 8.24
C LEU A 49 18.58 33.61 8.00
N LYS A 50 19.06 34.34 9.02
CA LYS A 50 20.35 35.07 8.94
C LYS A 50 21.51 34.13 8.64
N ARG A 51 21.53 32.93 9.23
CA ARG A 51 22.60 31.94 8.95
C ARG A 51 22.61 31.51 7.49
N TYR A 52 21.45 31.23 6.88
CA TYR A 52 21.38 30.86 5.47
C TYR A 52 21.68 32.07 4.54
N ALA A 53 21.28 33.27 4.92
CA ALA A 53 21.63 34.48 4.16
C ALA A 53 23.14 34.76 4.19
N ALA A 54 23.79 34.61 5.34
CA ALA A 54 25.24 34.72 5.47
C ALA A 54 25.95 33.62 4.64
N PHE A 55 25.46 32.39 4.65
CA PHE A 55 26.02 31.34 3.82
C PHE A 55 25.88 31.65 2.32
N HIS A 56 24.71 32.18 1.88
CA HIS A 56 24.54 32.66 0.51
C HIS A 56 25.59 33.71 0.14
N ALA A 57 25.82 34.74 1.00
CA ALA A 57 26.77 35.81 0.75
C ALA A 57 28.22 35.30 0.61
N VAL A 58 28.61 34.31 1.44
CA VAL A 58 29.94 33.68 1.34
C VAL A 58 30.06 32.90 0.01
N GLU A 59 29.07 32.12 -0.35
CA GLU A 59 29.07 31.38 -1.60
C GLU A 59 29.03 32.26 -2.83
N GLN A 60 28.33 33.38 -2.77
CA GLN A 60 28.30 34.38 -3.86
C GLN A 60 29.67 35.03 -4.08
N LYS A 61 30.37 35.36 -3.01
CA LYS A 61 31.77 35.86 -3.10
C LYS A 61 32.70 34.80 -3.69
N ARG A 62 32.54 33.52 -3.27
CA ARG A 62 33.39 32.43 -3.72
C ARG A 62 33.16 32.05 -5.18
N THR A 63 31.93 32.11 -5.68
CA THR A 63 31.56 31.66 -7.03
C THR A 63 31.40 32.76 -8.05
N GLY A 64 31.28 34.00 -7.62
CA GLY A 64 30.94 35.15 -8.49
C GLY A 64 29.52 35.08 -9.06
N SER A 65 28.69 34.13 -8.62
CA SER A 65 27.38 33.84 -9.22
C SER A 65 26.28 33.72 -8.16
N TYR A 66 25.27 34.58 -8.30
CA TYR A 66 24.05 34.51 -7.48
C TYR A 66 23.35 33.11 -7.59
N THR A 67 23.20 32.61 -8.82
CA THR A 67 22.57 31.31 -9.08
C THR A 67 23.32 30.16 -8.39
N GLN A 68 24.66 30.15 -8.45
CA GLN A 68 25.46 29.13 -7.79
C GLN A 68 25.35 29.22 -6.26
N ALA A 69 25.34 30.43 -5.71
CA ALA A 69 25.15 30.66 -4.29
C ALA A 69 23.76 30.12 -3.82
N MET A 70 22.71 30.41 -4.58
CA MET A 70 21.37 29.85 -4.27
C MET A 70 21.31 28.32 -4.38
N LYS A 71 21.95 27.73 -5.38
CA LYS A 71 22.09 26.27 -5.49
C LYS A 71 22.82 25.69 -4.29
N SER A 72 23.86 26.33 -3.79
CA SER A 72 24.57 25.92 -2.57
C SER A 72 23.66 25.95 -1.34
N VAL A 73 22.83 26.99 -1.20
CA VAL A 73 21.84 27.08 -0.12
C VAL A 73 20.82 25.96 -0.22
N VAL A 74 20.26 25.70 -1.41
CA VAL A 74 19.32 24.60 -1.62
C VAL A 74 19.96 23.26 -1.25
N ALA A 75 21.21 23.04 -1.68
CA ALA A 75 21.95 21.82 -1.31
C ALA A 75 22.10 21.64 0.21
N ALA A 76 22.37 22.75 0.93
CA ALA A 76 22.47 22.74 2.40
C ALA A 76 21.10 22.47 3.06
N VAL A 77 20.03 23.02 2.52
CA VAL A 77 18.66 22.79 3.00
C VAL A 77 18.25 21.32 2.80
N LEU A 78 18.50 20.76 1.62
CA LEU A 78 18.21 19.34 1.32
C LEU A 78 19.01 18.36 2.21
N ALA A 79 20.14 18.79 2.76
CA ALA A 79 20.94 18.01 3.70
C ALA A 79 20.58 18.30 5.18
N SER A 80 19.67 19.23 5.44
CA SER A 80 19.30 19.63 6.81
C SER A 80 18.41 18.58 7.46
N PRO A 81 18.65 18.22 8.75
CA PRO A 81 17.74 17.41 9.51
C PRO A 81 16.29 17.92 9.51
N LYS A 82 16.09 19.26 9.53
CA LYS A 82 14.75 19.89 9.46
C LYS A 82 14.02 19.61 8.14
N PHE A 83 14.75 19.32 7.07
CA PHE A 83 14.17 18.92 5.79
C PHE A 83 13.90 17.42 5.73
N ILE A 84 14.87 16.60 6.19
CA ILE A 84 14.84 15.14 6.05
C ILE A 84 13.85 14.51 7.04
N TYR A 85 13.78 15.01 8.27
CA TYR A 85 12.95 14.46 9.32
C TYR A 85 11.68 15.26 9.56
N VAL A 86 10.63 14.57 9.99
CA VAL A 86 9.47 15.20 10.62
C VAL A 86 9.88 15.47 12.07
N VAL A 87 10.08 16.75 12.40
CA VAL A 87 10.48 17.17 13.75
C VAL A 87 9.23 17.54 14.52
N GLU A 88 8.96 16.82 15.60
CA GLU A 88 7.91 17.16 16.56
C GLU A 88 8.46 18.17 17.58
N SER A 89 7.62 19.13 17.99
CA SER A 89 8.01 20.09 19.03
C SER A 89 8.27 19.36 20.33
N LYS A 90 9.35 19.74 21.01
CA LYS A 90 9.76 19.13 22.31
C LYS A 90 9.02 19.69 23.52
N ASP A 91 8.02 20.53 23.30
CA ASP A 91 7.24 21.13 24.39
C ASP A 91 6.43 20.04 25.09
N GLY A 92 7.03 19.45 26.13
CA GLY A 92 6.39 18.43 26.96
C GLY A 92 6.98 17.04 26.89
N VAL A 93 8.29 16.88 27.00
CA VAL A 93 8.90 15.56 27.22
C VAL A 93 8.18 14.89 28.40
N GLY A 94 7.39 13.85 28.10
CA GLY A 94 6.61 13.10 29.10
C GLY A 94 5.16 13.57 29.30
N LYS A 95 4.67 14.60 28.59
CA LYS A 95 3.25 15.00 28.59
C LYS A 95 2.68 14.95 27.17
N MET A 96 1.47 14.41 27.00
CA MET A 96 0.74 14.50 25.76
C MET A 96 0.33 15.97 25.54
N ALA A 97 0.94 16.63 24.58
CA ALA A 97 0.55 17.94 24.11
C ALA A 97 -0.11 17.84 22.72
N PRO A 98 -1.13 18.65 22.42
CA PRO A 98 -1.69 18.68 21.06
C PRO A 98 -0.62 19.16 20.08
N ALA A 99 -0.52 18.50 18.91
CA ALA A 99 0.36 18.95 17.83
C ALA A 99 0.03 20.41 17.44
N SER A 100 1.00 21.22 17.02
CA SER A 100 0.74 22.56 16.49
C SER A 100 -0.03 22.47 15.16
N ASP A 101 -0.65 23.58 14.72
CA ASP A 101 -1.35 23.62 13.42
C ASP A 101 -0.40 23.32 12.25
N TYR A 102 0.87 23.74 12.34
CA TYR A 102 1.89 23.43 11.36
C TYR A 102 2.21 21.92 11.33
N GLU A 103 2.33 21.28 12.49
CA GLU A 103 2.54 19.83 12.58
C GLU A 103 1.33 19.05 12.06
N LEU A 104 0.12 19.51 12.39
CA LEU A 104 -1.12 18.91 11.90
C LEU A 104 -1.20 18.99 10.36
N ALA A 105 -0.95 20.17 9.79
CA ALA A 105 -0.92 20.35 8.33
C ALA A 105 0.13 19.47 7.65
N GLN A 106 1.31 19.38 8.24
CA GLN A 106 2.38 18.52 7.73
C GLN A 106 1.98 17.04 7.76
N ARG A 107 1.42 16.57 8.87
CA ARG A 107 0.96 15.19 9.01
C ARG A 107 -0.16 14.86 8.03
N LEU A 108 -1.13 15.76 7.86
CA LEU A 108 -2.20 15.60 6.86
C LEU A 108 -1.65 15.48 5.44
N ALA A 109 -0.73 16.36 5.07
CA ALA A 109 -0.15 16.34 3.73
C ALA A 109 0.72 15.11 3.48
N LEU A 110 1.47 14.65 4.46
CA LEU A 110 2.25 13.41 4.37
C LEU A 110 1.33 12.19 4.31
N PHE A 111 0.29 12.15 5.14
CA PHE A 111 -0.67 11.05 5.19
C PHE A 111 -1.44 10.91 3.88
N LEU A 112 -2.07 11.99 3.40
CA LEU A 112 -2.98 11.92 2.25
C LEU A 112 -2.27 12.02 0.90
N TRP A 113 -1.14 12.74 0.82
CA TRP A 113 -0.46 13.06 -0.43
C TRP A 113 0.99 12.59 -0.52
N SER A 114 1.55 12.06 0.57
CA SER A 114 2.99 11.77 0.67
C SER A 114 3.85 12.98 0.25
N SER A 115 3.39 14.19 0.54
CA SER A 115 3.96 15.46 0.08
C SER A 115 3.90 16.55 1.15
N ILE A 116 4.34 17.74 0.78
CA ILE A 116 4.29 18.92 1.65
C ILE A 116 2.91 19.58 1.59
N PRO A 117 2.49 20.32 2.67
CA PRO A 117 1.28 21.12 2.64
C PRO A 117 1.24 22.12 1.49
N ASP A 118 0.08 22.25 0.86
CA ASP A 118 -0.12 23.28 -0.17
C ASP A 118 -0.52 24.64 0.45
N GLU A 119 -0.63 25.65 -0.40
CA GLU A 119 -0.92 27.03 0.03
C GLU A 119 -2.31 27.14 0.69
N SER A 120 -3.30 26.40 0.23
CA SER A 120 -4.65 26.39 0.83
C SER A 120 -4.62 25.90 2.28
N LEU A 121 -3.94 24.77 2.52
CA LEU A 121 -3.78 24.20 3.85
C LEU A 121 -2.96 25.13 4.75
N MET A 122 -1.88 25.71 4.23
CA MET A 122 -1.04 26.67 4.96
C MET A 122 -1.74 27.99 5.25
N ALA A 123 -2.69 28.42 4.42
CA ALA A 123 -3.53 29.58 4.70
C ALA A 123 -4.42 29.37 5.92
N ALA A 124 -5.05 28.18 6.08
CA ALA A 124 -5.81 27.83 7.25
C ALA A 124 -4.93 27.78 8.53
N VAL A 125 -3.70 27.27 8.41
CA VAL A 125 -2.70 27.29 9.50
C VAL A 125 -2.39 28.71 9.96
N ARG A 126 -2.06 29.62 9.00
CA ARG A 126 -1.71 31.01 9.33
C ARG A 126 -2.84 31.81 9.99
N LYS A 127 -4.08 31.43 9.70
CA LYS A 127 -5.27 32.00 10.35
C LYS A 127 -5.57 31.40 11.73
N GLY A 128 -4.91 30.30 12.10
CA GLY A 128 -5.21 29.54 13.32
C GLY A 128 -6.54 28.81 13.28
N GLU A 129 -7.07 28.51 12.09
CA GLU A 129 -8.40 27.92 11.87
C GLU A 129 -8.36 26.40 11.65
N LEU A 130 -7.18 25.80 11.44
CA LEU A 130 -7.08 24.40 11.02
C LEU A 130 -7.66 23.39 12.03
N ARG A 131 -7.73 23.76 13.31
CA ARG A 131 -8.33 22.94 14.37
C ARG A 131 -9.85 23.08 14.49
N ASN A 132 -10.46 24.03 13.80
CA ASN A 132 -11.91 24.06 13.69
C ASN A 132 -12.34 22.80 12.90
N ALA A 133 -13.30 22.06 13.47
CA ALA A 133 -13.74 20.78 12.90
C ALA A 133 -14.26 20.92 11.47
N GLU A 134 -15.02 21.98 11.18
CA GLU A 134 -15.58 22.24 9.85
C GLU A 134 -14.47 22.58 8.83
N VAL A 135 -13.49 23.40 9.25
CA VAL A 135 -12.35 23.76 8.40
C VAL A 135 -11.48 22.54 8.14
N LEU A 136 -11.20 21.74 9.17
CA LEU A 136 -10.41 20.52 9.05
C LEU A 136 -11.09 19.52 8.11
N GLU A 137 -12.38 19.27 8.29
CA GLU A 137 -13.16 18.39 7.42
C GLU A 137 -13.16 18.88 5.97
N ALA A 138 -13.39 20.17 5.73
CA ALA A 138 -13.36 20.77 4.40
C ALA A 138 -12.00 20.60 3.74
N GLN A 139 -10.89 20.78 4.49
CA GLN A 139 -9.54 20.56 3.95
C GLN A 139 -9.29 19.07 3.64
N VAL A 140 -9.69 18.15 4.52
CA VAL A 140 -9.54 16.70 4.28
C VAL A 140 -10.33 16.28 3.05
N ARG A 141 -11.61 16.68 2.91
CA ARG A 141 -12.43 16.37 1.73
C ARG A 141 -11.82 16.95 0.44
N ARG A 142 -11.34 18.18 0.48
CA ARG A 142 -10.63 18.78 -0.65
C ARG A 142 -9.38 17.98 -1.01
N MET A 143 -8.61 17.58 0.00
CA MET A 143 -7.37 16.83 -0.20
C MET A 143 -7.61 15.43 -0.75
N LEU A 144 -8.67 14.75 -0.31
CA LEU A 144 -9.06 13.44 -0.85
C LEU A 144 -9.52 13.52 -2.31
N ASN A 145 -10.15 14.63 -2.72
CA ASN A 145 -10.56 14.86 -4.10
C ASN A 145 -9.44 15.41 -5.02
N ASP A 146 -8.26 15.68 -4.50
CA ASP A 146 -7.10 16.11 -5.27
C ASP A 146 -6.37 14.89 -5.87
N HIS A 147 -5.86 15.01 -7.11
CA HIS A 147 -5.12 13.93 -7.76
C HIS A 147 -3.93 13.39 -6.95
N ARG A 148 -3.36 14.20 -6.04
CA ARG A 148 -2.27 13.80 -5.14
C ARG A 148 -2.71 12.75 -4.12
N SER A 149 -4.01 12.61 -3.84
CA SER A 149 -4.54 11.60 -2.91
C SER A 149 -4.32 10.16 -3.40
N ARG A 150 -4.03 9.99 -4.69
CA ARG A 150 -3.56 8.72 -5.26
C ARG A 150 -2.35 8.16 -4.52
N ALA A 151 -1.51 9.03 -3.95
CA ALA A 151 -0.40 8.62 -3.11
C ALA A 151 -0.84 7.77 -1.89
N LEU A 152 -2.05 7.96 -1.37
CA LEU A 152 -2.58 7.13 -0.28
C LEU A 152 -2.83 5.69 -0.75
N SER A 153 -3.41 5.52 -1.94
CA SER A 153 -3.56 4.19 -2.57
C SER A 153 -2.18 3.55 -2.85
N GLU A 154 -1.28 4.28 -3.49
CA GLU A 154 0.04 3.78 -3.89
C GLU A 154 0.96 3.45 -2.71
N ASN A 155 0.80 4.13 -1.58
CA ASN A 155 1.65 3.93 -0.40
C ASN A 155 0.95 3.13 0.70
N PHE A 156 -0.20 3.61 1.21
CA PHE A 156 -0.89 2.91 2.30
C PHE A 156 -1.48 1.58 1.85
N ALA A 157 -2.33 1.57 0.80
CA ALA A 157 -2.99 0.32 0.40
C ALA A 157 -1.97 -0.73 -0.05
N ARG A 158 -0.91 -0.32 -0.75
CA ARG A 158 0.20 -1.21 -1.11
C ARG A 158 0.89 -1.82 0.10
N GLN A 159 1.15 -1.03 1.17
CA GLN A 159 1.75 -1.51 2.41
C GLN A 159 0.78 -2.38 3.21
N TRP A 160 -0.48 -1.92 3.39
CA TRP A 160 -1.52 -2.64 4.09
C TRP A 160 -1.74 -4.04 3.49
N LEU A 161 -1.91 -4.10 2.17
CA LEU A 161 -2.13 -5.36 1.45
C LEU A 161 -0.84 -6.16 1.22
N ARG A 162 0.34 -5.61 1.59
CA ARG A 162 1.66 -6.22 1.41
C ARG A 162 2.00 -6.55 -0.05
N LEU A 163 1.52 -5.74 -1.00
CA LEU A 163 1.65 -6.00 -2.44
C LEU A 163 3.10 -6.06 -2.94
N ASP A 164 4.07 -5.54 -2.18
CA ASP A 164 5.49 -5.68 -2.49
C ASP A 164 5.94 -7.15 -2.58
N GLN A 165 5.28 -8.05 -1.84
CA GLN A 165 5.58 -9.48 -1.89
C GLN A 165 5.31 -10.09 -3.27
N LEU A 166 4.42 -9.48 -4.08
CA LEU A 166 4.17 -9.92 -5.44
C LEU A 166 5.42 -9.81 -6.33
N THR A 167 6.30 -8.84 -6.05
CA THR A 167 7.55 -8.65 -6.84
C THR A 167 8.49 -9.84 -6.71
N THR A 168 8.44 -10.54 -5.58
CA THR A 168 9.25 -11.74 -5.30
C THR A 168 8.51 -13.03 -5.58
N ALA A 169 7.20 -12.98 -5.86
CA ALA A 169 6.44 -14.16 -6.25
C ALA A 169 6.94 -14.72 -7.59
N VAL A 170 7.17 -16.02 -7.62
CA VAL A 170 7.67 -16.73 -8.80
C VAL A 170 6.85 -18.01 -8.97
N PRO A 171 5.60 -17.93 -9.50
CA PRO A 171 4.87 -19.11 -9.92
C PRO A 171 5.70 -19.94 -10.90
N ASP A 172 5.54 -21.25 -10.87
CA ASP A 172 6.29 -22.15 -11.78
C ASP A 172 6.00 -21.79 -13.24
N PHE A 173 7.08 -21.65 -14.04
CA PHE A 173 6.94 -21.18 -15.40
C PHE A 173 6.21 -22.20 -16.30
N ASP A 174 6.48 -23.48 -16.12
CA ASP A 174 5.91 -24.53 -16.99
C ASP A 174 4.40 -24.73 -16.68
N ARG A 175 4.00 -24.57 -15.42
CA ARG A 175 2.59 -24.66 -15.00
C ARG A 175 1.78 -23.39 -15.24
N PHE A 176 2.41 -22.24 -15.07
CA PHE A 176 1.73 -20.94 -15.06
C PHE A 176 2.30 -19.97 -16.09
N GLN A 177 2.47 -20.43 -17.32
CA GLN A 177 3.03 -19.63 -18.42
C GLN A 177 2.31 -18.29 -18.61
N VAL A 178 1.01 -18.26 -18.35
CA VAL A 178 0.20 -17.02 -18.43
C VAL A 178 0.68 -15.91 -17.49
N TYR A 179 1.32 -16.25 -16.37
CA TYR A 179 1.90 -15.29 -15.45
C TYR A 179 3.08 -14.52 -16.05
N TYR A 180 3.66 -15.09 -17.11
CA TYR A 180 4.79 -14.53 -17.79
C TYR A 180 4.42 -14.18 -19.23
N SER A 181 4.76 -12.97 -19.69
CA SER A 181 4.71 -12.65 -21.11
C SER A 181 6.11 -12.54 -21.68
N ARG A 182 6.25 -12.86 -22.95
CA ARG A 182 7.49 -12.66 -23.70
C ARG A 182 7.34 -11.48 -24.63
N ILE A 183 8.24 -10.49 -24.47
CA ILE A 183 8.39 -9.40 -25.42
C ILE A 183 9.76 -9.56 -26.06
N GLY A 184 9.81 -10.03 -27.29
CA GLY A 184 11.06 -10.41 -27.95
C GLY A 184 11.73 -11.59 -27.27
N CYS A 185 12.98 -11.42 -26.85
CA CYS A 185 13.76 -12.42 -26.08
C CYS A 185 13.65 -12.20 -24.57
N GLU A 186 13.00 -11.16 -24.10
CA GLU A 186 12.88 -10.86 -22.67
C GLU A 186 11.59 -11.44 -22.08
N GLN A 187 11.73 -11.97 -20.88
CA GLN A 187 10.65 -12.56 -20.11
C GLN A 187 10.17 -11.54 -19.08
N TRP A 188 8.92 -11.10 -19.20
CA TRP A 188 8.31 -10.14 -18.28
C TRP A 188 7.31 -10.84 -17.37
N LYS A 189 7.31 -10.48 -16.08
CA LYS A 189 6.29 -10.92 -15.12
C LYS A 189 5.01 -10.13 -15.35
N PHE A 190 4.17 -10.57 -16.28
CA PHE A 190 2.87 -9.94 -16.53
C PHE A 190 1.99 -9.89 -15.26
N GLY A 191 2.07 -10.92 -14.44
CA GLY A 191 1.35 -11.01 -13.18
C GLY A 191 1.58 -9.83 -12.22
N LEU A 192 2.68 -9.07 -12.36
CA LEU A 192 2.89 -7.85 -11.55
C LEU A 192 1.80 -6.79 -11.78
N GLN A 193 1.13 -6.80 -12.93
CA GLN A 193 0.07 -5.85 -13.24
C GLN A 193 -1.21 -6.12 -12.45
N THR A 194 -1.37 -7.32 -11.91
CA THR A 194 -2.51 -7.67 -11.06
C THR A 194 -2.59 -6.82 -9.79
N MET A 195 -1.47 -6.20 -9.35
CA MET A 195 -1.49 -5.30 -8.20
C MET A 195 -2.29 -4.01 -8.43
N VAL A 196 -2.53 -3.63 -9.68
CA VAL A 196 -3.28 -2.40 -10.01
C VAL A 196 -4.76 -2.54 -9.62
N GLU A 197 -5.32 -3.75 -9.71
CA GLU A 197 -6.72 -4.04 -9.38
C GLU A 197 -7.08 -3.63 -7.94
N PRO A 198 -6.44 -4.16 -6.88
CA PRO A 198 -6.76 -3.80 -5.50
C PRO A 198 -6.42 -2.34 -5.17
N LEU A 199 -5.41 -1.73 -5.82
CA LEU A 199 -5.08 -0.32 -5.62
C LEU A 199 -6.16 0.61 -6.18
N LEU A 200 -6.70 0.32 -7.37
CA LEU A 200 -7.80 1.10 -7.94
C LEU A 200 -9.12 0.87 -7.21
N LEU A 201 -9.37 -0.34 -6.69
CA LEU A 201 -10.52 -0.57 -5.82
C LEU A 201 -10.42 0.30 -4.56
N PHE A 202 -9.25 0.34 -3.92
CA PHE A 202 -9.00 1.20 -2.76
C PHE A 202 -9.24 2.68 -3.10
N GLU A 203 -8.63 3.17 -4.20
CA GLU A 203 -8.78 4.55 -4.65
C GLU A 203 -10.25 4.92 -4.88
N SER A 204 -11.04 4.02 -5.50
CA SER A 204 -12.46 4.26 -5.74
C SER A 204 -13.29 4.34 -4.46
N VAL A 205 -13.02 3.48 -3.48
CA VAL A 205 -13.70 3.52 -2.17
C VAL A 205 -13.36 4.82 -1.45
N GLN A 206 -12.11 5.25 -1.50
CA GLN A 206 -11.63 6.48 -0.88
C GLN A 206 -12.22 7.74 -1.53
N VAL A 207 -12.15 7.84 -2.88
CA VAL A 207 -12.57 9.05 -3.62
C VAL A 207 -14.09 9.19 -3.66
N GLU A 208 -14.80 8.06 -3.80
CA GLU A 208 -16.27 8.03 -3.86
C GLU A 208 -16.92 8.01 -2.46
N ASP A 209 -16.13 8.08 -1.37
CA ASP A 209 -16.58 8.03 0.04
C ASP A 209 -17.51 6.83 0.30
N ARG A 210 -17.09 5.65 -0.15
CA ARG A 210 -17.86 4.40 -0.04
C ARG A 210 -17.51 3.63 1.22
N SER A 211 -18.38 2.67 1.56
CA SER A 211 -18.13 1.76 2.68
C SER A 211 -16.84 0.95 2.48
N ILE A 212 -15.99 0.92 3.51
CA ILE A 212 -14.77 0.08 3.54
C ILE A 212 -15.09 -1.42 3.47
N MET A 213 -16.34 -1.83 3.74
CA MET A 213 -16.77 -3.22 3.60
C MET A 213 -16.64 -3.73 2.14
N LEU A 214 -16.57 -2.84 1.17
CA LEU A 214 -16.25 -3.17 -0.22
C LEU A 214 -14.85 -3.77 -0.40
N PHE A 215 -13.95 -3.60 0.57
CA PHE A 215 -12.68 -4.31 0.56
C PHE A 215 -12.82 -5.80 0.91
N VAL A 216 -13.89 -6.18 1.60
CA VAL A 216 -14.23 -7.59 1.87
C VAL A 216 -15.01 -8.17 0.71
N ASP A 217 -16.08 -7.49 0.29
CA ASP A 217 -16.95 -7.95 -0.78
C ASP A 217 -17.46 -6.77 -1.62
N SER A 218 -17.09 -6.75 -2.88
CA SER A 218 -17.48 -5.72 -3.83
C SER A 218 -18.15 -6.36 -5.04
N ASN A 219 -19.22 -5.73 -5.54
CA ASN A 219 -19.86 -6.15 -6.79
C ASN A 219 -19.20 -5.56 -8.04
N TYR A 220 -18.05 -4.89 -7.89
CA TYR A 220 -17.26 -4.34 -8.97
C TYR A 220 -15.76 -4.43 -8.66
N SER A 221 -14.96 -4.38 -9.70
CA SER A 221 -13.51 -4.24 -9.62
C SER A 221 -12.99 -3.38 -10.78
N TYR A 222 -11.68 -3.12 -10.80
CA TYR A 222 -11.01 -2.40 -11.88
C TYR A 222 -10.07 -3.36 -12.60
N ARG A 223 -10.35 -3.65 -13.87
CA ARG A 223 -9.60 -4.62 -14.67
C ARG A 223 -9.38 -4.10 -16.07
N SER A 224 -8.22 -4.38 -16.64
CA SER A 224 -8.01 -4.33 -18.09
C SER A 224 -8.73 -5.52 -18.75
N ASP A 225 -8.82 -5.51 -20.09
CA ASP A 225 -9.40 -6.64 -20.84
C ASP A 225 -8.60 -7.92 -20.60
N GLU A 226 -7.29 -7.80 -20.52
CA GLU A 226 -6.38 -8.92 -20.27
C GLU A 226 -6.57 -9.50 -18.86
N LEU A 227 -6.68 -8.63 -17.84
CA LEU A 227 -6.91 -9.10 -16.48
C LEU A 227 -8.31 -9.71 -16.32
N GLN A 228 -9.32 -9.18 -17.03
CA GLN A 228 -10.63 -9.81 -17.05
C GLN A 228 -10.57 -11.21 -17.70
N ALA A 229 -9.87 -11.36 -18.83
CA ALA A 229 -9.67 -12.65 -19.46
C ALA A 229 -8.89 -13.63 -18.57
N TRP A 230 -7.93 -13.13 -17.77
CA TRP A 230 -7.22 -13.93 -16.77
C TRP A 230 -8.17 -14.67 -15.80
N TYR A 231 -9.20 -14.01 -15.32
CA TYR A 231 -10.15 -14.61 -14.40
C TYR A 231 -11.20 -15.52 -15.07
N THR A 232 -11.54 -15.25 -16.33
CA THR A 232 -12.69 -15.89 -16.99
C THR A 232 -12.33 -16.95 -18.02
N SER A 233 -11.09 -16.94 -18.53
CA SER A 233 -10.66 -17.88 -19.55
C SER A 233 -9.82 -19.01 -18.93
N PRO A 234 -10.14 -20.29 -19.21
CA PRO A 234 -9.29 -21.40 -18.84
C PRO A 234 -7.98 -21.44 -19.65
N GLU A 235 -7.98 -20.81 -20.84
CA GLU A 235 -6.82 -20.69 -21.70
C GLU A 235 -6.08 -19.36 -21.48
N SER A 236 -4.78 -19.36 -21.75
CA SER A 236 -4.01 -18.14 -21.69
C SER A 236 -4.54 -17.10 -22.68
N PRO A 237 -4.95 -15.89 -22.24
CA PRO A 237 -5.35 -14.83 -23.16
C PRO A 237 -4.20 -14.39 -24.09
N PHE A 238 -2.97 -14.91 -23.86
CA PHE A 238 -1.73 -14.59 -24.58
C PHE A 238 -1.35 -15.61 -25.63
N GLU A 239 -2.04 -16.73 -25.74
CA GLU A 239 -1.70 -17.81 -26.69
C GLU A 239 -2.16 -17.53 -28.12
N SER A 240 -3.16 -16.67 -28.33
CA SER A 240 -3.55 -16.31 -29.68
C SER A 240 -2.49 -15.40 -30.35
N LYS A 241 -2.13 -15.70 -31.59
CA LYS A 241 -1.22 -14.86 -32.39
C LYS A 241 -1.69 -13.41 -32.51
N GLU A 242 -3.01 -13.17 -32.49
CA GLU A 242 -3.62 -11.84 -32.55
C GLU A 242 -3.41 -11.05 -31.26
N ASN A 243 -3.41 -11.70 -30.11
CA ASN A 243 -3.16 -11.05 -28.82
C ASN A 243 -1.70 -10.73 -28.61
N ARG A 244 -0.74 -11.53 -29.10
CA ARG A 244 0.70 -11.25 -28.97
C ARG A 244 1.13 -9.89 -29.53
N ASN A 245 0.44 -9.40 -30.56
CA ASN A 245 0.74 -8.11 -31.19
C ASN A 245 0.00 -6.91 -30.55
N ARG A 246 -0.99 -7.16 -29.69
CA ARG A 246 -1.75 -6.12 -28.99
C ARG A 246 -1.14 -5.68 -27.68
N PHE A 247 -0.22 -6.44 -27.12
CA PHE A 247 0.52 -6.07 -25.91
C PHE A 247 1.62 -5.05 -26.22
N SER A 248 1.17 -3.89 -26.68
CA SER A 248 1.94 -2.68 -26.51
C SER A 248 1.98 -2.37 -25.00
N THR A 249 3.17 -2.32 -24.45
CA THR A 249 3.45 -1.98 -23.04
C THR A 249 2.93 -0.62 -22.60
N HIS A 250 2.16 0.08 -23.42
CA HIS A 250 1.97 1.50 -23.26
C HIS A 250 0.68 1.92 -22.57
N THR A 251 -0.36 1.11 -22.51
CA THR A 251 -1.56 1.51 -21.75
C THR A 251 -2.44 0.29 -21.50
N GLN A 252 -2.30 -0.30 -20.33
CA GLN A 252 -3.40 -1.12 -19.85
C GLN A 252 -4.50 -0.18 -19.36
N ASN A 253 -5.58 -0.13 -20.09
CA ASN A 253 -6.76 0.62 -19.70
C ASN A 253 -7.53 -0.19 -18.67
N PHE A 254 -7.22 0.06 -17.39
CA PHE A 254 -8.03 -0.42 -16.29
C PHE A 254 -9.30 0.41 -16.22
N HIS A 255 -10.44 -0.25 -16.22
CA HIS A 255 -11.74 0.40 -16.07
C HIS A 255 -12.64 -0.39 -15.13
N LYS A 256 -13.63 0.29 -14.56
CA LYS A 256 -14.59 -0.31 -13.64
C LYS A 256 -15.42 -1.36 -14.36
N ARG A 257 -15.47 -2.56 -13.79
CA ARG A 257 -16.27 -3.69 -14.27
C ARG A 257 -17.19 -4.19 -13.17
N ILE A 258 -18.43 -4.45 -13.53
CA ILE A 258 -19.36 -5.14 -12.63
C ILE A 258 -19.02 -6.62 -12.63
N LEU A 259 -18.92 -7.19 -11.45
CA LEU A 259 -18.63 -8.60 -11.26
C LEU A 259 -19.92 -9.42 -11.30
N HIS A 260 -19.85 -10.57 -11.94
CA HIS A 260 -21.00 -11.48 -12.07
C HIS A 260 -21.00 -12.56 -10.95
N SER A 261 -19.92 -12.67 -10.20
CA SER A 261 -19.79 -13.61 -9.11
C SER A 261 -19.17 -12.94 -7.89
N ARG A 262 -19.72 -13.19 -6.71
CA ARG A 262 -19.15 -12.76 -5.43
C ARG A 262 -17.83 -13.45 -5.09
N ARG A 263 -17.48 -14.54 -5.80
CA ARG A 263 -16.17 -15.20 -5.67
C ARG A 263 -15.01 -14.24 -5.88
N GLU A 264 -15.19 -13.24 -6.77
CA GLU A 264 -14.14 -12.35 -7.23
C GLU A 264 -14.11 -10.98 -6.51
N GLY A 265 -15.09 -10.63 -5.72
CA GLY A 265 -15.20 -9.29 -5.13
C GLY A 265 -14.26 -9.03 -3.95
N GLY A 266 -13.92 -7.76 -3.72
CA GLY A 266 -13.04 -7.32 -2.64
C GLY A 266 -11.55 -7.51 -2.92
N VAL A 267 -10.69 -7.23 -1.92
CA VAL A 267 -9.23 -7.34 -2.06
C VAL A 267 -8.71 -8.75 -1.83
N ILE A 268 -9.42 -9.55 -1.03
CA ILE A 268 -8.99 -10.89 -0.55
C ILE A 268 -8.81 -11.87 -1.72
N THR A 269 -9.65 -11.77 -2.73
CA THR A 269 -9.72 -12.69 -3.87
C THR A 269 -9.06 -12.14 -5.14
N THR A 270 -8.31 -11.05 -5.04
CA THR A 270 -7.55 -10.54 -6.19
C THR A 270 -6.37 -11.46 -6.53
N ALA A 271 -6.07 -11.60 -7.82
CA ALA A 271 -4.96 -12.42 -8.29
C ALA A 271 -3.63 -12.01 -7.66
N ALA A 272 -3.42 -10.72 -7.40
CA ALA A 272 -2.22 -10.23 -6.71
C ALA A 272 -2.03 -10.89 -5.33
N VAL A 273 -3.08 -10.85 -4.50
CA VAL A 273 -3.06 -11.43 -3.15
C VAL A 273 -2.89 -12.95 -3.20
N LEU A 274 -3.65 -13.62 -4.06
CA LEU A 274 -3.62 -15.07 -4.18
C LEU A 274 -2.26 -15.57 -4.67
N THR A 275 -1.61 -14.83 -5.59
CA THR A 275 -0.29 -15.21 -6.11
C THR A 275 0.82 -14.99 -5.08
N MET A 276 0.87 -13.83 -4.42
CA MET A 276 1.95 -13.57 -3.46
C MET A 276 1.85 -14.44 -2.19
N THR A 277 0.69 -15.04 -1.95
CA THR A 277 0.45 -15.95 -0.82
C THR A 277 0.46 -17.43 -1.21
N ALA A 278 0.90 -17.75 -2.42
CA ALA A 278 1.12 -19.11 -2.90
C ALA A 278 2.60 -19.52 -2.80
N THR A 279 2.88 -20.76 -3.17
CA THR A 279 4.22 -21.25 -3.48
C THR A 279 4.37 -21.39 -5.01
N PRO A 280 5.57 -21.60 -5.55
CA PRO A 280 5.74 -21.70 -7.01
C PRO A 280 4.86 -22.78 -7.67
N LEU A 281 4.69 -23.92 -7.04
CA LEU A 281 4.03 -25.08 -7.61
C LEU A 281 2.64 -25.37 -7.09
N ARG A 282 2.24 -24.77 -5.97
CA ARG A 282 0.95 -25.03 -5.33
C ARG A 282 0.43 -23.86 -4.51
N THR A 283 -0.82 -23.93 -4.11
CA THR A 283 -1.42 -23.04 -3.09
C THR A 283 -0.75 -23.21 -1.73
N SER A 284 -0.96 -22.26 -0.85
CA SER A 284 -0.50 -22.35 0.53
C SER A 284 -1.56 -21.83 1.49
N PRO A 285 -2.43 -22.69 2.01
CA PRO A 285 -3.42 -22.30 3.03
C PRO A 285 -2.75 -21.58 4.22
N ILE A 286 -1.57 -22.03 4.63
CA ILE A 286 -0.83 -21.38 5.73
C ILE A 286 -0.50 -19.91 5.41
N LYS A 287 0.11 -19.64 4.23
CA LYS A 287 0.47 -18.26 3.85
C LYS A 287 -0.78 -17.41 3.63
N ARG A 288 -1.80 -17.95 2.96
CA ARG A 288 -3.08 -17.28 2.74
C ARG A 288 -3.76 -16.93 4.04
N GLY A 289 -3.84 -17.90 4.96
CA GLY A 289 -4.45 -17.72 6.28
C GLY A 289 -3.67 -16.71 7.15
N ALA A 290 -2.36 -16.80 7.17
CA ALA A 290 -1.51 -15.85 7.88
C ALA A 290 -1.65 -14.42 7.31
N TRP A 291 -1.78 -14.28 5.98
CA TRP A 291 -2.02 -13.00 5.35
C TRP A 291 -3.40 -12.43 5.72
N VAL A 292 -4.47 -13.25 5.66
CA VAL A 292 -5.81 -12.84 6.08
C VAL A 292 -5.82 -12.40 7.55
N ALA A 293 -5.23 -13.21 8.44
CA ALA A 293 -5.14 -12.88 9.86
C ALA A 293 -4.42 -11.55 10.09
N ALA A 294 -3.27 -11.34 9.46
CA ALA A 294 -2.46 -10.15 9.64
C ALA A 294 -3.03 -8.90 8.97
N THR A 295 -3.59 -9.04 7.74
CA THR A 295 -3.98 -7.89 6.90
C THR A 295 -5.43 -7.52 7.10
N ILE A 296 -6.33 -8.51 7.15
CA ILE A 296 -7.79 -8.26 7.28
C ILE A 296 -8.19 -8.09 8.74
N PHE A 297 -7.53 -8.80 9.67
CA PHE A 297 -7.92 -8.78 11.08
C PHE A 297 -6.87 -8.15 12.02
N ASN A 298 -5.74 -7.71 11.48
CA ASN A 298 -4.61 -7.16 12.26
C ASN A 298 -4.20 -8.06 13.45
N ASP A 299 -4.31 -9.39 13.26
CA ASP A 299 -4.00 -10.43 14.23
C ASP A 299 -2.96 -11.41 13.65
N PRO A 300 -1.69 -10.94 13.42
CA PRO A 300 -0.66 -11.76 12.82
C PRO A 300 -0.35 -12.96 13.71
N PRO A 301 -0.15 -14.17 13.13
CA PRO A 301 0.36 -15.29 13.88
C PRO A 301 1.77 -14.98 14.41
N PRO A 302 2.18 -15.60 15.52
CA PRO A 302 3.56 -15.53 15.99
C PRO A 302 4.50 -16.10 14.90
N PRO A 303 5.79 -15.71 14.92
CA PRO A 303 6.77 -16.29 14.01
C PRO A 303 6.81 -17.83 14.21
N PRO A 304 7.00 -18.60 13.10
CA PRO A 304 7.12 -20.04 13.20
C PRO A 304 8.34 -20.43 14.07
N PRO A 305 8.33 -21.62 14.68
CA PRO A 305 9.49 -22.14 15.39
C PRO A 305 10.68 -22.34 14.43
N ASP A 306 11.91 -22.36 14.97
CA ASP A 306 13.15 -22.47 14.16
C ASP A 306 13.20 -23.72 13.27
N VAL A 307 12.54 -24.79 13.72
CA VAL A 307 12.45 -26.06 12.96
C VAL A 307 10.98 -26.36 12.68
N VAL A 308 10.64 -26.23 11.41
CA VAL A 308 9.29 -26.57 10.89
C VAL A 308 9.45 -27.78 9.96
N PRO A 309 8.69 -28.88 10.17
CA PRO A 309 8.69 -29.98 9.22
C PRO A 309 8.27 -29.50 7.84
N GLU A 310 9.03 -29.88 6.81
CA GLU A 310 8.72 -29.49 5.45
C GLU A 310 7.42 -30.14 4.96
N ILE A 311 6.64 -29.34 4.22
CA ILE A 311 5.50 -29.82 3.44
C ILE A 311 5.98 -29.87 1.99
N GLU A 312 5.58 -30.90 1.28
CA GLU A 312 5.99 -31.12 -0.11
C GLU A 312 5.79 -29.84 -0.94
N ALA A 313 6.81 -29.48 -1.70
CA ALA A 313 6.82 -28.24 -2.50
C ALA A 313 5.80 -28.29 -3.65
N ASP A 314 5.50 -29.50 -4.14
CA ASP A 314 4.61 -29.79 -5.26
C ASP A 314 3.36 -30.52 -4.80
N ASP A 315 2.18 -30.00 -5.18
CA ASP A 315 0.88 -30.63 -4.90
C ASP A 315 0.75 -32.02 -5.58
N ALA A 316 1.33 -32.19 -6.77
CA ALA A 316 1.35 -33.50 -7.43
C ALA A 316 1.97 -34.60 -6.56
N THR A 317 2.98 -34.27 -5.75
CA THR A 317 3.60 -35.21 -4.82
C THR A 317 2.66 -35.58 -3.65
N ILE A 318 1.83 -34.63 -3.18
CA ILE A 318 0.83 -34.84 -2.15
C ILE A 318 -0.31 -35.71 -2.73
N GLU A 319 -0.80 -35.34 -3.90
CA GLU A 319 -1.88 -36.00 -4.60
C GLU A 319 -1.53 -37.45 -5.03
N ALA A 320 -0.28 -37.69 -5.41
CA ALA A 320 0.21 -39.04 -5.71
C ALA A 320 0.13 -39.99 -4.51
N LYS A 321 0.07 -39.42 -3.29
CA LYS A 321 -0.18 -40.18 -2.04
C LYS A 321 -1.66 -40.36 -1.73
N GLY A 322 -2.57 -39.91 -2.61
CA GLY A 322 -4.01 -39.92 -2.40
C GLY A 322 -4.50 -38.91 -1.37
N LEU A 323 -3.72 -37.88 -1.06
CA LEU A 323 -4.03 -36.86 -0.06
C LEU A 323 -4.35 -35.53 -0.71
N THR A 324 -5.23 -34.76 -0.10
CA THR A 324 -5.39 -33.33 -0.34
C THR A 324 -4.42 -32.53 0.53
N ILE A 325 -4.17 -31.27 0.18
CA ILE A 325 -3.32 -30.38 1.02
C ILE A 325 -3.94 -30.23 2.44
N ARG A 326 -5.25 -30.25 2.57
CA ARG A 326 -5.95 -30.20 3.86
C ARG A 326 -5.62 -31.41 4.74
N GLU A 327 -5.66 -32.60 4.17
CA GLU A 327 -5.31 -33.82 4.88
C GLU A 327 -3.82 -33.87 5.25
N ARG A 328 -2.96 -33.39 4.35
CA ARG A 328 -1.53 -33.28 4.61
C ARG A 328 -1.22 -32.29 5.73
N LEU A 329 -1.92 -31.14 5.79
CA LEU A 329 -1.78 -30.17 6.88
C LEU A 329 -2.31 -30.70 8.21
N LYS A 330 -3.41 -31.47 8.22
CA LYS A 330 -3.88 -32.15 9.44
C LYS A 330 -2.82 -33.07 10.02
N GLN A 331 -2.10 -33.81 9.17
CA GLN A 331 -0.99 -34.67 9.63
C GLN A 331 0.18 -33.83 10.18
N HIS A 332 0.48 -32.69 9.55
CA HIS A 332 1.52 -31.77 10.02
C HIS A 332 1.17 -31.11 11.37
N ALA A 333 -0.09 -30.78 11.58
CA ALA A 333 -0.60 -30.12 12.79
C ALA A 333 -0.86 -31.10 13.97
N THR A 334 -0.36 -32.32 13.94
CA THR A 334 -0.50 -33.27 15.06
C THR A 334 0.33 -32.88 16.28
N ASP A 335 1.41 -32.14 16.08
CA ASP A 335 2.19 -31.57 17.19
C ASP A 335 1.42 -30.45 17.87
N GLN A 336 1.34 -30.49 19.20
CA GLN A 336 0.57 -29.54 20.01
C GLN A 336 1.05 -28.09 19.84
N THR A 337 2.35 -27.89 19.59
CA THR A 337 2.97 -26.58 19.34
C THR A 337 2.47 -26.00 18.01
N CYS A 338 2.37 -26.83 16.98
CA CYS A 338 1.88 -26.42 15.65
C CYS A 338 0.37 -26.22 15.63
N ALA A 339 -0.39 -27.10 16.31
CA ALA A 339 -1.85 -27.13 16.29
C ALA A 339 -2.50 -25.80 16.71
N SER A 340 -1.93 -25.10 17.70
CA SER A 340 -2.50 -23.85 18.21
C SER A 340 -2.50 -22.72 17.17
N CYS A 341 -1.43 -22.58 16.39
CA CYS A 341 -1.32 -21.60 15.31
C CYS A 341 -2.19 -22.04 14.10
N HIS A 342 -2.10 -23.31 13.71
CA HIS A 342 -2.87 -23.85 12.58
C HIS A 342 -4.38 -23.76 12.78
N ALA A 343 -4.89 -23.98 13.99
CA ALA A 343 -6.31 -23.81 14.31
C ALA A 343 -6.83 -22.40 14.01
N ARG A 344 -5.98 -21.37 14.08
CA ARG A 344 -6.34 -19.97 13.83
C ARG A 344 -6.19 -19.57 12.37
N ILE A 345 -5.14 -20.03 11.68
CA ILE A 345 -4.81 -19.57 10.34
C ILE A 345 -5.33 -20.49 9.23
N ASP A 346 -5.34 -21.81 9.43
CA ASP A 346 -5.73 -22.76 8.39
C ASP A 346 -7.16 -22.56 7.88
N PRO A 347 -8.20 -22.34 8.73
CA PRO A 347 -9.54 -22.06 8.24
C PRO A 347 -9.61 -20.85 7.31
N LEU A 348 -8.86 -19.75 7.65
CA LEU A 348 -8.79 -18.54 6.86
C LEU A 348 -8.16 -18.80 5.50
N GLY A 349 -7.13 -19.64 5.46
CA GLY A 349 -6.44 -19.99 4.22
C GLY A 349 -7.24 -20.95 3.34
N PHE A 350 -7.93 -21.92 3.95
CA PHE A 350 -8.79 -22.86 3.22
C PHE A 350 -9.97 -22.18 2.56
N ALA A 351 -10.49 -21.08 3.13
CA ALA A 351 -11.52 -20.26 2.47
C ALA A 351 -11.11 -19.82 1.04
N LEU A 352 -9.81 -19.74 0.79
CA LEU A 352 -9.22 -19.28 -0.49
C LEU A 352 -8.69 -20.45 -1.35
N GLU A 353 -8.88 -21.71 -0.93
CA GLU A 353 -8.25 -22.85 -1.58
C GLU A 353 -8.80 -23.15 -2.98
N SER A 354 -10.03 -22.71 -3.28
CA SER A 354 -10.62 -22.80 -4.62
C SER A 354 -10.00 -21.83 -5.65
N PHE A 355 -8.89 -21.16 -5.31
CA PHE A 355 -8.11 -20.35 -6.24
C PHE A 355 -6.71 -20.96 -6.40
N ASP A 356 -6.28 -21.15 -7.64
CA ASP A 356 -4.96 -21.66 -7.97
C ASP A 356 -3.82 -20.67 -7.53
N PRO A 357 -2.53 -21.04 -7.69
CA PRO A 357 -1.41 -20.18 -7.33
C PRO A 357 -1.35 -18.83 -8.03
N ILE A 358 -2.06 -18.63 -9.12
CA ILE A 358 -2.12 -17.36 -9.85
C ILE A 358 -3.48 -16.69 -9.77
N GLY A 359 -4.36 -17.17 -8.88
CA GLY A 359 -5.64 -16.54 -8.56
C GLY A 359 -6.82 -16.93 -9.45
N ARG A 360 -6.72 -17.99 -10.25
CA ARG A 360 -7.83 -18.47 -11.07
C ARG A 360 -8.69 -19.47 -10.28
N TRP A 361 -9.98 -19.45 -10.53
CA TRP A 361 -10.94 -20.34 -9.87
C TRP A 361 -10.77 -21.80 -10.31
N CYS A 362 -10.78 -22.73 -9.35
CA CYS A 362 -10.80 -24.16 -9.56
C CYS A 362 -11.71 -24.85 -8.52
N GLU A 363 -12.42 -25.87 -8.97
CA GLU A 363 -13.33 -26.66 -8.10
C GLU A 363 -12.69 -27.99 -7.67
N LYS A 364 -11.64 -28.39 -8.39
CA LYS A 364 -10.93 -29.64 -8.15
C LYS A 364 -9.43 -29.41 -8.23
N TYR A 365 -8.70 -30.20 -7.48
CA TYR A 365 -7.25 -30.34 -7.66
C TYR A 365 -6.92 -31.01 -8.99
N THR A 366 -5.65 -31.00 -9.38
CA THR A 366 -5.16 -31.69 -10.61
C THR A 366 -5.40 -33.17 -10.60
N SER A 367 -5.44 -33.81 -9.43
CA SER A 367 -5.82 -35.20 -9.22
C SER A 367 -7.31 -35.53 -9.49
N GLY A 368 -8.14 -34.49 -9.65
CA GLY A 368 -9.59 -34.63 -9.76
C GLY A 368 -10.34 -34.69 -8.44
N LEU A 369 -9.62 -34.68 -7.30
CA LEU A 369 -10.23 -34.59 -5.98
C LEU A 369 -10.92 -33.23 -5.78
N PRO A 370 -12.11 -33.19 -5.13
CA PRO A 370 -12.80 -31.93 -4.89
C PRO A 370 -12.03 -31.08 -3.87
N ILE A 371 -12.07 -29.76 -4.06
CA ILE A 371 -11.51 -28.81 -3.11
C ILE A 371 -12.51 -28.56 -1.99
N ASP A 372 -12.09 -28.77 -0.75
CA ASP A 372 -12.86 -28.41 0.45
C ASP A 372 -12.35 -27.07 0.99
N SER A 373 -13.11 -25.99 0.76
CA SER A 373 -12.82 -24.65 1.25
C SER A 373 -13.61 -24.27 2.52
N SER A 374 -14.27 -25.24 3.16
CA SER A 374 -15.03 -25.01 4.38
C SER A 374 -14.15 -24.71 5.61
N GLY A 375 -14.73 -24.05 6.60
CA GLY A 375 -14.02 -23.74 7.84
C GLY A 375 -14.91 -23.03 8.87
N LYS A 376 -14.27 -22.52 9.91
CA LYS A 376 -14.92 -21.69 10.95
C LYS A 376 -14.12 -20.39 11.15
N LEU A 377 -14.76 -19.27 10.92
CA LEU A 377 -14.18 -17.96 11.23
C LEU A 377 -14.17 -17.77 12.76
N PHE A 378 -12.98 -17.53 13.32
CA PHE A 378 -12.73 -17.40 14.77
C PHE A 378 -13.21 -18.57 15.62
N GLY A 379 -13.33 -19.76 15.02
CA GLY A 379 -13.85 -20.97 15.71
C GLY A 379 -15.36 -20.99 15.92
N GLU A 380 -16.10 -19.96 15.44
CA GLU A 380 -17.52 -19.76 15.74
C GLU A 380 -18.40 -19.83 14.47
N ALA A 381 -18.18 -18.91 13.50
CA ALA A 381 -19.02 -18.81 12.32
C ALA A 381 -18.58 -19.81 11.25
N GLU A 382 -19.42 -20.78 10.94
CA GLU A 382 -19.16 -21.78 9.90
C GLU A 382 -19.33 -21.17 8.51
N PHE A 383 -18.45 -21.54 7.59
CA PHE A 383 -18.56 -21.22 6.18
C PHE A 383 -18.23 -22.45 5.33
N LYS A 384 -18.86 -22.56 4.17
CA LYS A 384 -18.67 -23.68 3.24
C LYS A 384 -17.78 -23.34 2.05
N ASP A 385 -17.70 -22.06 1.71
CA ASP A 385 -17.00 -21.53 0.54
C ASP A 385 -16.59 -20.06 0.77
N ILE A 386 -15.94 -19.46 -0.23
CA ILE A 386 -15.46 -18.07 -0.15
C ILE A 386 -16.61 -17.05 0.01
N GLU A 387 -17.79 -17.31 -0.58
CA GLU A 387 -18.91 -16.38 -0.45
C GLU A 387 -19.45 -16.38 0.98
N ALA A 388 -19.64 -17.58 1.56
CA ALA A 388 -20.02 -17.72 2.96
C ALA A 388 -18.95 -17.20 3.92
N PHE A 389 -17.66 -17.31 3.57
CA PHE A 389 -16.57 -16.69 4.35
C PHE A 389 -16.68 -15.16 4.36
N LYS A 390 -16.94 -14.53 3.21
CA LYS A 390 -17.19 -13.09 3.13
C LYS A 390 -18.42 -12.70 3.95
N ASP A 391 -19.52 -13.48 3.87
CA ASP A 391 -20.72 -13.25 4.68
C ASP A 391 -20.40 -13.27 6.17
N ALA A 392 -19.64 -14.26 6.63
CA ALA A 392 -19.22 -14.36 8.04
C ALA A 392 -18.40 -13.17 8.52
N ILE A 393 -17.63 -12.50 7.63
CA ILE A 393 -16.92 -11.25 7.94
C ILE A 393 -17.92 -10.09 7.98
N LEU A 394 -18.84 -10.01 6.99
CA LEU A 394 -19.81 -8.93 6.86
C LEU A 394 -20.84 -8.92 7.99
N GLU A 395 -21.15 -10.09 8.56
CA GLU A 395 -22.02 -10.23 9.74
C GLU A 395 -21.35 -9.71 11.03
N ARG A 396 -20.02 -9.57 11.03
CA ARG A 396 -19.21 -9.11 12.17
C ARG A 396 -18.23 -8.00 11.73
N PRO A 397 -18.74 -6.91 11.16
CA PRO A 397 -17.95 -5.89 10.48
C PRO A 397 -16.97 -5.18 11.42
N GLU A 398 -17.29 -5.11 12.72
CA GLU A 398 -16.50 -4.40 13.73
C GLU A 398 -15.06 -4.92 13.84
N LYS A 399 -14.82 -6.22 13.63
CA LYS A 399 -13.47 -6.78 13.65
C LYS A 399 -12.61 -6.27 12.49
N PHE A 400 -13.20 -6.26 11.28
CA PHE A 400 -12.51 -5.73 10.10
C PHE A 400 -12.35 -4.21 10.19
N MET A 401 -13.42 -3.49 10.56
CA MET A 401 -13.40 -2.03 10.70
C MET A 401 -12.31 -1.59 11.67
N ARG A 402 -12.21 -2.26 12.83
CA ARG A 402 -11.17 -2.00 13.82
C ARG A 402 -9.77 -2.24 13.26
N ALA A 403 -9.53 -3.41 12.66
CA ALA A 403 -8.25 -3.77 12.07
C ALA A 403 -7.82 -2.77 11.00
N PHE A 404 -8.73 -2.40 10.09
CA PHE A 404 -8.48 -1.41 9.07
C PHE A 404 -8.13 -0.03 9.66
N SER A 405 -8.88 0.40 10.67
CA SER A 405 -8.64 1.66 11.38
C SER A 405 -7.27 1.67 12.08
N GLU A 406 -6.87 0.54 12.66
CA GLU A 406 -5.55 0.37 13.28
C GLU A 406 -4.43 0.48 12.25
N HIS A 407 -4.54 -0.19 11.11
CA HIS A 407 -3.58 -0.08 10.01
C HIS A 407 -3.47 1.36 9.50
N LEU A 408 -4.62 1.99 9.24
CA LEU A 408 -4.67 3.36 8.72
C LEU A 408 -4.10 4.37 9.72
N LEU A 409 -4.43 4.25 11.00
CA LEU A 409 -3.92 5.12 12.05
C LEU A 409 -2.41 4.94 12.26
N SER A 410 -1.92 3.69 12.23
CA SER A 410 -0.47 3.39 12.30
C SER A 410 0.28 4.07 11.15
N TYR A 411 -0.25 3.98 9.95
CA TYR A 411 0.32 4.64 8.77
C TYR A 411 0.28 6.18 8.91
N ALA A 412 -0.85 6.75 9.31
CA ALA A 412 -1.00 8.21 9.50
C ALA A 412 -0.04 8.77 10.57
N LEU A 413 0.24 7.97 11.62
CA LEU A 413 1.16 8.34 12.70
C LEU A 413 2.62 8.02 12.36
N GLY A 414 2.88 7.19 11.34
CA GLY A 414 4.23 6.74 10.97
C GLY A 414 4.93 5.92 12.06
N ARG A 415 4.16 5.24 12.91
CA ARG A 415 4.66 4.39 14.00
C ARG A 415 3.68 3.30 14.37
N GLU A 416 4.17 2.29 15.05
CA GLU A 416 3.31 1.30 15.69
C GLU A 416 2.38 1.93 16.75
N LEU A 417 1.18 1.38 16.85
CA LEU A 417 0.19 1.82 17.82
C LEU A 417 0.57 1.37 19.22
N LYS A 418 0.26 2.20 20.20
CA LYS A 418 0.46 1.93 21.62
C LYS A 418 -0.89 1.76 22.31
N ILE A 419 -0.89 1.21 23.51
CA ILE A 419 -2.09 1.07 24.34
C ILE A 419 -2.81 2.41 24.56
N THR A 420 -2.05 3.51 24.56
CA THR A 420 -2.56 4.87 24.69
C THR A 420 -3.36 5.35 23.46
N ASP A 421 -3.24 4.68 22.31
CA ASP A 421 -3.97 5.03 21.10
C ASP A 421 -5.37 4.37 21.05
N LYS A 422 -5.62 3.38 21.93
CA LYS A 422 -6.88 2.63 22.00
C LYS A 422 -8.13 3.52 22.07
N PRO A 423 -8.20 4.59 22.91
CA PRO A 423 -9.38 5.45 22.93
C PRO A 423 -9.65 6.20 21.61
N SER A 424 -8.60 6.45 20.82
CA SER A 424 -8.75 7.06 19.48
C SER A 424 -9.30 6.05 18.48
N ILE A 425 -8.84 4.81 18.53
CA ILE A 425 -9.34 3.72 17.70
C ILE A 425 -10.82 3.46 18.01
N ASP A 426 -11.18 3.36 19.30
CA ASP A 426 -12.56 3.12 19.73
C ASP A 426 -13.54 4.24 19.33
N LYS A 427 -13.04 5.43 18.98
CA LYS A 427 -13.86 6.54 18.45
C LYS A 427 -14.02 6.48 16.92
N ILE A 428 -13.08 5.85 16.22
CA ILE A 428 -13.07 5.76 14.77
C ILE A 428 -13.89 4.55 14.29
N THR A 429 -13.86 3.49 15.08
CA THR A 429 -14.63 2.26 14.85
C THR A 429 -16.01 2.28 15.49
#